data_1b6f09823213150ec9b424d4899bfd70
#
_entry.id   1b6f09823213150ec9b424d4899bfd70
#
_cell.length_a   1.000
_cell.length_b   1.000
_cell.length_c   1.000
_cell.angle_alpha   90.00
_cell.angle_beta   90.00
_cell.angle_gamma   90.00
#
_symmetry.space_group_name_H-M   'P 1'
#
loop_
_entity.id
_entity.type
_entity.pdbx_description
1 polymer ?
#
loop_
_entity_poly.entity_id
_entity_poly.type
_entity_poly.pdbx_seq_one_letter_code
_entity_poly.pdbx_strand_id
1 'polypeptide(L)'
;MPSFSTHLTRLLQGLFTLLLTLFGLLLVTFSLSALSPVDRVLQIVGDHASQSTYDQVRHQLGLDQPLPVQFWHYLVNLAHGDLGIASATGQPVLHDLLAVFPATLELATLALIVGAVLGIVAGVLCARYAGSPWDLAVRTFTLLGNSVPIFWLGLLMLALFYARLQWAPGPGRLDDIYQYTVEPRSGFALIDTWLSGDTAAFKNAIGHLALPVLVLAYYSLASITRLTRSACLSEMNKEYILLTRAKGAGEMTILLRHVLPNIRGTLLTVTALAWTSMLEGAVLTETVFSWPGIGRYLTTALFAGDTTAIMGGTLLIGVSFVLINNLTDLLVRLTDPRVR
;
A
#
# COMPACT_ATOMS: atom_id res chain seq x y z
N MET A 1 10.82 34.62 -9.35
CA MET A 1 9.60 34.05 -8.70
C MET A 1 8.70 33.55 -9.82
N PRO A 2 8.27 32.31 -9.86
CA PRO A 2 7.32 31.85 -10.85
C PRO A 2 6.02 32.63 -10.68
N SER A 3 5.43 33.13 -11.79
CA SER A 3 4.21 33.91 -11.76
C SER A 3 3.03 33.09 -11.25
N PHE A 4 2.02 33.73 -10.65
CA PHE A 4 0.79 33.06 -10.18
C PHE A 4 0.16 32.18 -11.28
N SER A 5 0.29 32.60 -12.56
CA SER A 5 -0.16 31.84 -13.72
C SER A 5 0.56 30.47 -13.87
N THR A 6 1.87 30.38 -13.57
CA THR A 6 2.62 29.12 -13.67
C THR A 6 2.26 28.13 -12.57
N HIS A 7 1.88 28.59 -11.39
CA HIS A 7 1.36 27.71 -10.33
C HIS A 7 -0.03 27.19 -10.66
N LEU A 8 -0.90 28.04 -11.17
CA LEU A 8 -2.25 27.67 -11.58
C LEU A 8 -2.24 26.65 -12.72
N THR A 9 -1.41 26.87 -13.76
CA THR A 9 -1.28 25.90 -14.87
C THR A 9 -0.77 24.53 -14.41
N ARG A 10 0.20 24.48 -13.50
CA ARG A 10 0.69 23.22 -12.94
C ARG A 10 -0.36 22.49 -12.11
N LEU A 11 -1.15 23.21 -11.31
CA LEU A 11 -2.26 22.63 -10.55
C LEU A 11 -3.34 22.07 -11.49
N LEU A 12 -3.70 22.80 -12.53
CA LEU A 12 -4.68 22.35 -13.53
C LEU A 12 -4.17 21.11 -14.30
N GLN A 13 -2.89 21.10 -14.68
CA GLN A 13 -2.26 19.92 -15.30
C GLN A 13 -2.28 18.71 -14.38
N GLY A 14 -1.92 18.89 -13.09
CA GLY A 14 -1.97 17.82 -12.09
C GLY A 14 -3.39 17.27 -11.90
N LEU A 15 -4.38 18.15 -11.80
CA LEU A 15 -5.79 17.76 -11.69
C LEU A 15 -6.28 17.05 -12.97
N PHE A 16 -5.90 17.55 -14.14
CA PHE A 16 -6.26 16.90 -15.41
C PHE A 16 -5.66 15.50 -15.51
N THR A 17 -4.37 15.33 -15.17
CA THR A 17 -3.71 14.02 -15.15
C THR A 17 -4.38 13.07 -14.15
N LEU A 18 -4.72 13.55 -12.96
CA LEU A 18 -5.47 12.80 -11.96
C LEU A 18 -6.80 12.30 -12.52
N LEU A 19 -7.61 13.20 -13.06
CA LEU A 19 -8.93 12.85 -13.61
C LEU A 19 -8.81 11.89 -14.79
N LEU A 20 -7.83 12.08 -15.67
CA LEU A 20 -7.58 11.20 -16.79
C LEU A 20 -7.17 9.79 -16.33
N THR A 21 -6.30 9.70 -15.31
CA THR A 21 -5.87 8.42 -14.75
C THR A 21 -7.02 7.68 -14.08
N LEU A 22 -7.82 8.39 -13.27
CA LEU A 22 -9.01 7.80 -12.62
C LEU A 22 -10.06 7.39 -13.66
N PHE A 23 -10.30 8.20 -14.68
CA PHE A 23 -11.22 7.86 -15.76
C PHE A 23 -10.76 6.60 -16.51
N GLY A 24 -9.46 6.51 -16.85
CA GLY A 24 -8.89 5.32 -17.48
C GLY A 24 -9.04 4.07 -16.61
N LEU A 25 -8.78 4.19 -15.30
CA LEU A 25 -8.96 3.11 -14.34
C LEU A 25 -10.42 2.66 -14.28
N LEU A 26 -11.36 3.61 -14.15
CA LEU A 26 -12.81 3.31 -14.14
C LEU A 26 -13.27 2.66 -15.42
N LEU A 27 -12.79 3.11 -16.58
CA LEU A 27 -13.14 2.54 -17.86
C LEU A 27 -12.66 1.09 -17.97
N VAL A 28 -11.41 0.82 -17.55
CA VAL A 28 -10.84 -0.54 -17.59
C VAL A 28 -11.57 -1.47 -16.62
N THR A 29 -11.78 -1.04 -15.36
CA THR A 29 -12.47 -1.85 -14.36
C THR A 29 -13.92 -2.12 -14.73
N PHE A 30 -14.64 -1.12 -15.25
CA PHE A 30 -16.00 -1.29 -15.76
C PHE A 30 -16.03 -2.27 -16.96
N SER A 31 -15.11 -2.12 -17.91
CA SER A 31 -15.04 -3.01 -19.07
C SER A 31 -14.76 -4.46 -18.67
N LEU A 32 -13.83 -4.68 -17.76
CA LEU A 32 -13.55 -6.01 -17.21
C LEU A 32 -14.77 -6.59 -16.48
N SER A 33 -15.48 -5.76 -15.73
CA SER A 33 -16.70 -6.15 -15.03
C SER A 33 -17.84 -6.47 -16.01
N ALA A 34 -17.98 -5.71 -17.09
CA ALA A 34 -18.99 -5.95 -18.13
C ALA A 34 -18.71 -7.21 -18.98
N LEU A 35 -17.43 -7.59 -19.10
CA LEU A 35 -16.98 -8.80 -19.79
C LEU A 35 -16.93 -10.03 -18.87
N SER A 36 -17.17 -9.86 -17.56
CA SER A 36 -17.18 -10.94 -16.61
C SER A 36 -18.27 -11.97 -16.97
N PRO A 37 -17.97 -13.28 -16.94
CA PRO A 37 -18.98 -14.32 -17.16
C PRO A 37 -19.97 -14.43 -15.99
N VAL A 38 -19.76 -13.71 -14.92
CA VAL A 38 -20.60 -13.76 -13.71
C VAL A 38 -21.83 -12.88 -13.91
N ASP A 39 -23.01 -13.47 -13.77
CA ASP A 39 -24.28 -12.77 -13.88
C ASP A 39 -24.60 -12.04 -12.56
N ARG A 40 -24.54 -10.71 -12.59
CA ARG A 40 -24.82 -9.86 -11.43
C ARG A 40 -26.25 -9.98 -10.93
N VAL A 41 -27.19 -10.25 -11.82
CA VAL A 41 -28.60 -10.41 -11.42
C VAL A 41 -28.76 -11.68 -10.60
N LEU A 42 -28.19 -12.80 -11.09
CA LEU A 42 -28.23 -14.08 -10.36
C LEU A 42 -27.52 -14.01 -9.01
N GLN A 43 -26.45 -13.21 -8.87
CA GLN A 43 -25.80 -12.99 -7.57
C GLN A 43 -26.72 -12.33 -6.53
N ILE A 44 -27.65 -11.47 -6.98
CA ILE A 44 -28.57 -10.74 -6.10
C ILE A 44 -29.82 -11.56 -5.78
N VAL A 45 -30.41 -12.18 -6.82
CA VAL A 45 -31.68 -12.88 -6.69
C VAL A 45 -31.55 -14.37 -6.42
N GLY A 46 -30.34 -14.93 -6.63
CA GLY A 46 -30.06 -16.37 -6.51
C GLY A 46 -30.47 -17.18 -7.75
N ASP A 47 -29.90 -18.39 -7.88
CA ASP A 47 -30.07 -19.28 -9.06
C ASP A 47 -31.49 -19.81 -9.19
N HIS A 48 -32.33 -19.73 -8.17
CA HIS A 48 -33.71 -20.21 -8.14
C HIS A 48 -34.76 -19.11 -8.33
N ALA A 49 -34.33 -17.89 -8.68
CA ALA A 49 -35.28 -16.80 -8.92
C ALA A 49 -36.20 -17.05 -10.12
N SER A 50 -37.43 -16.54 -10.07
CA SER A 50 -38.33 -16.57 -11.22
C SER A 50 -37.81 -15.67 -12.33
N GLN A 51 -38.14 -16.00 -13.59
CA GLN A 51 -37.74 -15.17 -14.74
C GLN A 51 -38.25 -13.73 -14.60
N SER A 52 -39.47 -13.55 -14.05
CA SER A 52 -40.03 -12.22 -13.81
C SER A 52 -39.21 -11.41 -12.79
N THR A 53 -38.70 -12.05 -11.72
CA THR A 53 -37.82 -11.41 -10.71
C THR A 53 -36.48 -11.06 -11.34
N TYR A 54 -35.93 -11.96 -12.14
CA TYR A 54 -34.67 -11.70 -12.86
C TYR A 54 -34.79 -10.49 -13.80
N ASP A 55 -35.81 -10.45 -14.64
CA ASP A 55 -36.02 -9.36 -15.60
C ASP A 55 -36.28 -8.03 -14.92
N GLN A 56 -37.03 -8.05 -13.80
CA GLN A 56 -37.27 -6.85 -12.97
C GLN A 56 -35.97 -6.28 -12.37
N VAL A 57 -35.14 -7.12 -11.74
CA VAL A 57 -33.87 -6.68 -11.15
C VAL A 57 -32.89 -6.25 -12.24
N ARG A 58 -32.82 -6.97 -13.37
CA ARG A 58 -32.01 -6.57 -14.51
C ARG A 58 -32.36 -5.16 -15.02
N HIS A 59 -33.66 -4.85 -15.12
CA HIS A 59 -34.10 -3.51 -15.49
C HIS A 59 -33.82 -2.46 -14.41
N GLN A 60 -34.03 -2.79 -13.14
CA GLN A 60 -33.70 -1.88 -12.02
C GLN A 60 -32.22 -1.50 -11.96
N LEU A 61 -31.32 -2.44 -12.28
CA LEU A 61 -29.89 -2.23 -12.35
C LEU A 61 -29.44 -1.56 -13.67
N GLY A 62 -30.34 -1.37 -14.62
CA GLY A 62 -30.04 -0.80 -15.94
C GLY A 62 -29.14 -1.69 -16.81
N LEU A 63 -29.06 -3.00 -16.52
CA LEU A 63 -28.22 -3.96 -17.24
C LEU A 63 -28.80 -4.35 -18.62
N ASP A 64 -30.00 -3.91 -18.94
CA ASP A 64 -30.63 -3.98 -20.23
C ASP A 64 -30.25 -2.84 -21.19
N GLN A 65 -29.59 -1.78 -20.64
CA GLN A 65 -29.14 -0.63 -21.40
C GLN A 65 -27.84 -0.92 -22.17
N PRO A 66 -27.53 -0.14 -23.25
CA PRO A 66 -26.22 -0.20 -23.92
C PRO A 66 -25.04 0.11 -22.94
N LEU A 67 -23.90 -0.58 -23.10
CA LEU A 67 -22.73 -0.40 -22.22
C LEU A 67 -22.29 1.04 -21.97
N PRO A 68 -22.29 1.97 -22.98
CA PRO A 68 -21.95 3.36 -22.73
C PRO A 68 -22.91 4.06 -21.75
N VAL A 69 -24.21 3.69 -21.79
CA VAL A 69 -25.23 4.24 -20.88
C VAL A 69 -25.03 3.67 -19.48
N GLN A 70 -24.75 2.37 -19.36
CA GLN A 70 -24.42 1.75 -18.06
C GLN A 70 -23.18 2.40 -17.45
N PHE A 71 -22.13 2.66 -18.23
CA PHE A 71 -20.93 3.35 -17.76
C PHE A 71 -21.22 4.78 -17.30
N TRP A 72 -22.07 5.51 -18.04
CA TRP A 72 -22.48 6.85 -17.63
C TRP A 72 -23.25 6.83 -16.31
N HIS A 73 -24.19 5.92 -16.12
CA HIS A 73 -24.89 5.75 -14.85
C HIS A 73 -23.94 5.40 -13.71
N TYR A 74 -22.98 4.52 -13.97
CA TYR A 74 -21.93 4.21 -12.99
C TYR A 74 -21.13 5.45 -12.57
N LEU A 75 -20.71 6.30 -13.51
CA LEU A 75 -20.00 7.54 -13.21
C LEU A 75 -20.86 8.54 -12.40
N VAL A 76 -22.15 8.65 -12.73
CA VAL A 76 -23.08 9.50 -12.00
C VAL A 76 -23.27 9.01 -10.57
N ASN A 77 -23.51 7.71 -10.37
CA ASN A 77 -23.66 7.11 -9.03
C ASN A 77 -22.39 7.32 -8.21
N LEU A 78 -21.23 7.08 -8.82
CA LEU A 78 -19.93 7.31 -8.17
C LEU A 78 -19.75 8.78 -7.74
N ALA A 79 -20.16 9.74 -8.55
CA ALA A 79 -20.10 11.16 -8.20
C ALA A 79 -20.99 11.53 -6.99
N HIS A 80 -22.01 10.72 -6.71
CA HIS A 80 -22.85 10.83 -5.52
C HIS A 80 -22.34 9.99 -4.34
N GLY A 81 -21.19 9.30 -4.50
CA GLY A 81 -20.62 8.42 -3.47
C GLY A 81 -21.26 7.03 -3.40
N ASP A 82 -22.10 6.68 -4.35
CA ASP A 82 -22.71 5.36 -4.43
C ASP A 82 -21.82 4.42 -5.27
N LEU A 83 -21.16 3.49 -4.58
CA LEU A 83 -20.35 2.41 -5.18
C LEU A 83 -21.13 1.12 -5.39
N GLY A 84 -22.44 1.12 -5.08
CA GLY A 84 -23.31 -0.06 -5.10
C GLY A 84 -23.21 -0.89 -3.82
N ILE A 85 -23.85 -2.06 -3.87
CA ILE A 85 -23.93 -3.01 -2.75
C ILE A 85 -23.04 -4.21 -3.06
N ALA A 86 -22.23 -4.62 -2.11
CA ALA A 86 -21.40 -5.83 -2.20
C ALA A 86 -22.29 -7.07 -2.03
N SER A 87 -22.23 -7.99 -2.97
CA SER A 87 -23.04 -9.21 -2.95
C SER A 87 -22.67 -10.15 -1.80
N ALA A 88 -21.38 -10.14 -1.41
CA ALA A 88 -20.87 -11.02 -0.36
C ALA A 88 -21.26 -10.57 1.05
N THR A 89 -21.37 -9.26 1.31
CA THR A 89 -21.66 -8.69 2.63
C THR A 89 -23.09 -8.16 2.76
N GLY A 90 -23.74 -7.87 1.64
CA GLY A 90 -25.05 -7.21 1.58
C GLY A 90 -25.00 -5.73 2.04
N GLN A 91 -23.80 -5.17 2.21
CA GLN A 91 -23.59 -3.79 2.67
C GLN A 91 -23.16 -2.88 1.50
N PRO A 92 -23.35 -1.55 1.64
CA PRO A 92 -22.78 -0.61 0.70
C PRO A 92 -21.26 -0.79 0.60
N VAL A 93 -20.73 -0.91 -0.62
CA VAL A 93 -19.28 -1.11 -0.88
C VAL A 93 -18.44 -0.03 -0.20
N LEU A 94 -18.89 1.22 -0.20
CA LEU A 94 -18.17 2.31 0.47
C LEU A 94 -18.03 2.06 1.97
N HIS A 95 -19.07 1.53 2.62
CA HIS A 95 -19.03 1.19 4.05
C HIS A 95 -17.99 0.10 4.31
N ASP A 96 -18.00 -0.99 3.53
CA ASP A 96 -17.03 -2.07 3.66
C ASP A 96 -15.59 -1.57 3.46
N LEU A 97 -15.38 -0.77 2.42
CA LEU A 97 -14.06 -0.22 2.11
C LEU A 97 -13.52 0.69 3.23
N LEU A 98 -14.36 1.54 3.79
CA LEU A 98 -13.97 2.39 4.93
C LEU A 98 -13.65 1.58 6.20
N ALA A 99 -14.29 0.43 6.38
CA ALA A 99 -14.01 -0.46 7.50
C ALA A 99 -12.67 -1.21 7.35
N VAL A 100 -12.32 -1.64 6.12
CA VAL A 100 -11.10 -2.44 5.88
C VAL A 100 -9.87 -1.59 5.54
N PHE A 101 -10.04 -0.38 5.00
CA PHE A 101 -8.94 0.48 4.56
C PHE A 101 -7.93 0.84 5.65
N PRO A 102 -8.35 1.19 6.88
CA PRO A 102 -7.41 1.48 7.97
C PRO A 102 -6.45 0.33 8.26
N ALA A 103 -6.91 -0.93 8.15
CA ALA A 103 -6.07 -2.10 8.39
C ALA A 103 -4.93 -2.22 7.36
N THR A 104 -5.21 -1.96 6.08
CA THR A 104 -4.18 -1.91 5.03
C THR A 104 -3.20 -0.77 5.25
N LEU A 105 -3.70 0.43 5.60
CA LEU A 105 -2.85 1.58 5.88
C LEU A 105 -1.92 1.34 7.08
N GLU A 106 -2.44 0.73 8.15
CA GLU A 106 -1.67 0.36 9.33
C GLU A 106 -0.51 -0.55 8.97
N LEU A 107 -0.82 -1.66 8.28
CA LEU A 107 0.16 -2.64 7.87
C LEU A 107 1.21 -2.04 6.92
N ALA A 108 0.79 -1.37 5.86
CA ALA A 108 1.67 -0.80 4.84
C ALA A 108 2.57 0.32 5.42
N THR A 109 2.01 1.19 6.27
CA THR A 109 2.76 2.30 6.86
C THR A 109 3.81 1.79 7.86
N LEU A 110 3.46 0.84 8.73
CA LEU A 110 4.41 0.25 9.67
C LEU A 110 5.52 -0.51 8.94
N ALA A 111 5.17 -1.30 7.93
CA ALA A 111 6.14 -2.01 7.10
C ALA A 111 7.09 -1.04 6.39
N LEU A 112 6.57 0.08 5.88
CA LEU A 112 7.40 1.12 5.28
C LEU A 112 8.35 1.76 6.27
N ILE A 113 7.86 2.14 7.46
CA ILE A 113 8.69 2.76 8.49
C ILE A 113 9.84 1.83 8.87
N VAL A 114 9.55 0.57 9.17
CA VAL A 114 10.56 -0.44 9.52
C VAL A 114 11.54 -0.65 8.36
N GLY A 115 11.03 -0.88 7.15
CA GLY A 115 11.84 -1.10 5.96
C GLY A 115 12.69 0.10 5.56
N ALA A 116 12.15 1.33 5.67
CA ALA A 116 12.88 2.56 5.36
C ALA A 116 13.99 2.83 6.37
N VAL A 117 13.70 2.75 7.67
CA VAL A 117 14.71 2.96 8.71
C VAL A 117 15.84 1.95 8.57
N LEU A 118 15.52 0.67 8.52
CA LEU A 118 16.52 -0.39 8.39
C LEU A 118 17.25 -0.32 7.03
N GLY A 119 16.52 -0.01 5.96
CA GLY A 119 17.07 0.09 4.60
C GLY A 119 18.04 1.26 4.44
N ILE A 120 17.70 2.44 4.98
CA ILE A 120 18.60 3.60 4.95
C ILE A 120 19.85 3.33 5.80
N VAL A 121 19.69 2.81 7.02
CA VAL A 121 20.83 2.47 7.90
C VAL A 121 21.73 1.44 7.21
N ALA A 122 21.18 0.36 6.70
CA ALA A 122 21.93 -0.68 5.99
C ALA A 122 22.64 -0.11 4.75
N GLY A 123 21.97 0.73 3.94
CA GLY A 123 22.52 1.36 2.76
C GLY A 123 23.70 2.30 3.06
N VAL A 124 23.58 3.11 4.12
CA VAL A 124 24.68 3.98 4.60
C VAL A 124 25.87 3.16 5.09
N LEU A 125 25.63 2.11 5.87
CA LEU A 125 26.69 1.21 6.35
C LEU A 125 27.37 0.45 5.21
N CYS A 126 26.61 -0.01 4.20
CA CYS A 126 27.17 -0.61 3.00
C CYS A 126 28.02 0.38 2.16
N ALA A 127 27.64 1.66 2.12
CA ALA A 127 28.45 2.68 1.48
C ALA A 127 29.73 2.98 2.27
N ARG A 128 29.62 3.01 3.62
CA ARG A 128 30.78 3.21 4.52
C ARG A 128 31.84 2.12 4.39
N TYR A 129 31.38 0.88 4.28
CA TYR A 129 32.24 -0.31 4.20
C TYR A 129 32.22 -0.94 2.80
N ALA A 130 32.13 -0.12 1.76
CA ALA A 130 32.03 -0.59 0.39
C ALA A 130 33.19 -1.53 0.01
N GLY A 131 32.85 -2.65 -0.60
CA GLY A 131 33.82 -3.71 -0.98
C GLY A 131 34.21 -4.67 0.16
N SER A 132 33.73 -4.44 1.39
CA SER A 132 33.98 -5.37 2.51
C SER A 132 33.08 -6.62 2.45
N PRO A 133 33.44 -7.71 3.19
CA PRO A 133 32.55 -8.87 3.35
C PRO A 133 31.18 -8.53 3.91
N TRP A 134 31.07 -7.51 4.76
CA TRP A 134 29.81 -6.99 5.29
C TRP A 134 28.93 -6.39 4.17
N ASP A 135 29.50 -5.55 3.31
CA ASP A 135 28.79 -4.99 2.16
C ASP A 135 28.28 -6.11 1.25
N LEU A 136 29.11 -7.13 0.99
CA LEU A 136 28.73 -8.29 0.20
C LEU A 136 27.57 -9.06 0.85
N ALA A 137 27.65 -9.35 2.16
CA ALA A 137 26.62 -10.09 2.88
C ALA A 137 25.26 -9.37 2.87
N VAL A 138 25.24 -8.05 3.15
CA VAL A 138 24.01 -7.24 3.11
C VAL A 138 23.45 -7.17 1.70
N ARG A 139 24.26 -7.01 0.69
CA ARG A 139 23.83 -7.01 -0.73
C ARG A 139 23.23 -8.36 -1.12
N THR A 140 23.84 -9.47 -0.74
CA THR A 140 23.29 -10.80 -0.99
C THR A 140 21.97 -11.00 -0.29
N PHE A 141 21.87 -10.59 1.00
CA PHE A 141 20.62 -10.66 1.75
C PHE A 141 19.51 -9.82 1.09
N THR A 142 19.81 -8.59 0.65
CA THR A 142 18.82 -7.75 -0.01
C THR A 142 18.44 -8.24 -1.41
N LEU A 143 19.36 -8.89 -2.15
CA LEU A 143 19.01 -9.53 -3.42
C LEU A 143 18.00 -10.67 -3.23
N LEU A 144 18.17 -11.48 -2.18
CA LEU A 144 17.20 -12.53 -1.85
C LEU A 144 15.80 -11.94 -1.58
N GLY A 145 15.73 -10.78 -0.91
CA GLY A 145 14.45 -10.09 -0.65
C GLY A 145 13.66 -9.69 -1.89
N ASN A 146 14.34 -9.36 -2.97
CA ASN A 146 13.69 -9.03 -4.24
C ASN A 146 13.40 -10.25 -5.14
N SER A 147 14.05 -11.38 -4.85
CA SER A 147 13.93 -12.61 -5.66
C SER A 147 12.86 -13.56 -5.13
N VAL A 148 12.53 -13.47 -3.86
CA VAL A 148 11.56 -14.34 -3.19
C VAL A 148 10.17 -13.70 -3.27
N PRO A 149 9.14 -14.42 -3.76
CA PRO A 149 7.77 -13.90 -3.76
C PRO A 149 7.28 -13.62 -2.32
N ILE A 150 6.65 -12.46 -2.11
CA ILE A 150 6.20 -11.99 -0.79
C ILE A 150 5.29 -13.03 -0.11
N PHE A 151 4.31 -13.59 -0.85
CA PHE A 151 3.39 -14.58 -0.30
C PHE A 151 4.09 -15.86 0.16
N TRP A 152 5.11 -16.31 -0.60
CA TRP A 152 5.89 -17.48 -0.24
C TRP A 152 6.70 -17.24 1.04
N LEU A 153 7.33 -16.08 1.16
CA LEU A 153 8.01 -15.68 2.39
C LEU A 153 7.04 -15.62 3.57
N GLY A 154 5.85 -15.06 3.36
CA GLY A 154 4.79 -15.01 4.38
C GLY A 154 4.39 -16.41 4.88
N LEU A 155 4.15 -17.34 3.97
CA LEU A 155 3.82 -18.74 4.32
C LEU A 155 4.97 -19.42 5.07
N LEU A 156 6.22 -19.19 4.64
CA LEU A 156 7.39 -19.75 5.32
C LEU A 156 7.56 -19.19 6.73
N MET A 157 7.33 -17.86 6.91
CA MET A 157 7.36 -17.23 8.23
C MET A 157 6.27 -17.77 9.15
N LEU A 158 5.03 -17.94 8.65
CA LEU A 158 3.96 -18.59 9.42
C LEU A 158 4.30 -20.02 9.78
N ALA A 159 4.80 -20.82 8.84
CA ALA A 159 5.16 -22.21 9.10
C ALA A 159 6.28 -22.33 10.16
N LEU A 160 7.26 -21.43 10.13
CA LEU A 160 8.38 -21.45 11.05
C LEU A 160 8.01 -20.82 12.41
N PHE A 161 7.56 -19.58 12.44
CA PHE A 161 7.41 -18.82 13.68
C PHE A 161 6.08 -19.07 14.40
N TYR A 162 5.00 -19.31 13.68
CA TYR A 162 3.72 -19.65 14.28
C TYR A 162 3.60 -21.16 14.51
N ALA A 163 3.68 -22.00 13.43
CA ALA A 163 3.32 -23.39 13.56
C ALA A 163 4.41 -24.23 14.28
N ARG A 164 5.70 -23.97 14.01
CA ARG A 164 6.79 -24.82 14.57
C ARG A 164 7.37 -24.26 15.87
N LEU A 165 7.74 -22.98 15.89
CA LEU A 165 8.41 -22.34 17.03
C LEU A 165 7.44 -21.76 18.06
N GLN A 166 6.20 -21.47 17.67
CA GLN A 166 5.17 -20.85 18.52
C GLN A 166 5.63 -19.52 19.15
N TRP A 167 6.45 -18.75 18.41
CA TRP A 167 6.96 -17.46 18.83
C TRP A 167 6.06 -16.29 18.42
N ALA A 168 5.18 -16.51 17.46
CA ALA A 168 4.25 -15.51 16.95
C ALA A 168 2.82 -16.05 17.01
N PRO A 169 1.82 -15.17 17.16
CA PRO A 169 0.42 -15.57 17.09
C PRO A 169 0.06 -16.04 15.67
N GLY A 170 -1.09 -16.69 15.54
CA GLY A 170 -1.64 -17.16 14.28
C GLY A 170 -2.08 -16.03 13.33
N PRO A 171 -2.64 -16.42 12.17
CA PRO A 171 -3.25 -15.46 11.25
C PRO A 171 -4.38 -14.67 11.92
N GLY A 172 -4.58 -13.43 11.50
CA GLY A 172 -5.56 -12.51 12.06
C GLY A 172 -4.92 -11.22 12.54
N ARG A 173 -5.73 -10.30 13.05
CA ARG A 173 -5.30 -8.98 13.52
C ARG A 173 -5.22 -8.87 15.03
N LEU A 174 -6.07 -9.63 15.70
CA LEU A 174 -6.18 -9.80 17.15
C LEU A 174 -6.70 -11.20 17.44
N ASP A 175 -6.40 -11.74 18.62
CA ASP A 175 -7.09 -12.93 19.12
C ASP A 175 -8.58 -12.64 19.32
N ASP A 176 -9.42 -13.66 19.16
CA ASP A 176 -10.88 -13.52 19.20
C ASP A 176 -11.39 -12.80 20.45
N ILE A 177 -10.76 -13.07 21.61
CA ILE A 177 -11.16 -12.41 22.87
C ILE A 177 -11.02 -10.88 22.79
N TYR A 178 -9.99 -10.37 22.10
CA TYR A 178 -9.77 -8.93 21.97
C TYR A 178 -10.57 -8.30 20.84
N GLN A 179 -10.96 -9.07 19.82
CA GLN A 179 -11.85 -8.58 18.76
C GLN A 179 -13.23 -8.18 19.29
N TYR A 180 -13.70 -8.84 20.35
CA TYR A 180 -15.01 -8.54 20.96
C TYR A 180 -14.94 -7.58 22.16
N THR A 181 -13.76 -7.42 22.77
CA THR A 181 -13.60 -6.56 23.97
C THR A 181 -13.07 -5.17 23.64
N VAL A 182 -12.31 -5.01 22.54
CA VAL A 182 -11.81 -3.71 22.10
C VAL A 182 -12.78 -3.08 21.10
N GLU A 183 -13.34 -1.93 21.45
CA GLU A 183 -14.23 -1.19 20.58
C GLU A 183 -13.45 -0.56 19.42
N PRO A 184 -13.78 -0.85 18.14
CA PRO A 184 -13.12 -0.24 16.99
C PRO A 184 -13.57 1.23 16.85
N ARG A 185 -12.71 2.18 17.17
CA ARG A 185 -12.96 3.62 17.08
C ARG A 185 -12.32 4.27 15.86
N SER A 186 -11.05 3.96 15.63
CA SER A 186 -10.26 4.52 14.54
C SER A 186 -10.13 3.56 13.36
N GLY A 187 -10.37 2.27 13.57
CA GLY A 187 -10.10 1.21 12.62
C GLY A 187 -8.63 0.78 12.57
N PHE A 188 -7.73 1.41 13.35
CA PHE A 188 -6.32 1.00 13.52
C PHE A 188 -6.19 0.18 14.80
N ALA A 189 -5.75 -1.09 14.71
CA ALA A 189 -5.72 -1.98 15.88
C ALA A 189 -4.79 -1.48 16.97
N LEU A 190 -3.63 -0.94 16.63
CA LEU A 190 -2.69 -0.38 17.61
C LEU A 190 -3.29 0.83 18.32
N ILE A 191 -3.96 1.71 17.59
CA ILE A 191 -4.57 2.90 18.19
C ILE A 191 -5.74 2.50 19.08
N ASP A 192 -6.64 1.64 18.60
CA ASP A 192 -7.84 1.23 19.31
C ASP A 192 -7.51 0.43 20.58
N THR A 193 -6.52 -0.49 20.50
CA THR A 193 -6.06 -1.23 21.68
C THR A 193 -5.30 -0.34 22.67
N TRP A 194 -4.55 0.67 22.19
CA TRP A 194 -3.91 1.64 23.06
C TRP A 194 -4.94 2.55 23.77
N LEU A 195 -5.96 3.01 23.04
CA LEU A 195 -7.04 3.84 23.59
C LEU A 195 -7.96 3.08 24.56
N SER A 196 -8.07 1.76 24.43
CA SER A 196 -8.83 0.93 25.38
C SER A 196 -8.19 0.85 26.76
N GLY A 197 -6.88 1.19 26.86
CA GLY A 197 -6.11 1.05 28.10
C GLY A 197 -5.73 -0.39 28.46
N ASP A 198 -6.14 -1.37 27.66
CA ASP A 198 -5.80 -2.78 27.85
C ASP A 198 -4.40 -3.08 27.28
N THR A 199 -3.42 -3.19 28.17
CA THR A 199 -2.04 -3.50 27.80
C THR A 199 -1.87 -4.90 27.22
N ALA A 200 -2.74 -5.85 27.56
CA ALA A 200 -2.70 -7.21 27.01
C ALA A 200 -3.20 -7.20 25.56
N ALA A 201 -4.29 -6.51 25.27
CA ALA A 201 -4.80 -6.30 23.93
C ALA A 201 -3.76 -5.57 23.02
N PHE A 202 -3.11 -4.54 23.56
CA PHE A 202 -2.06 -3.82 22.83
C PHE A 202 -0.86 -4.70 22.46
N LYS A 203 -0.37 -5.50 23.41
CA LYS A 203 0.71 -6.47 23.15
C LYS A 203 0.28 -7.54 22.13
N ASN A 204 -0.97 -7.98 22.20
CA ASN A 204 -1.53 -8.93 21.24
C ASN A 204 -1.54 -8.33 19.82
N ALA A 205 -2.00 -7.10 19.66
CA ALA A 205 -1.97 -6.38 18.38
C ALA A 205 -0.56 -6.26 17.80
N ILE A 206 0.44 -5.92 18.62
CA ILE A 206 1.86 -5.89 18.19
C ILE A 206 2.32 -7.28 17.74
N GLY A 207 1.94 -8.34 18.48
CA GLY A 207 2.28 -9.71 18.13
C GLY A 207 1.77 -10.11 16.76
N HIS A 208 0.49 -9.84 16.47
CA HIS A 208 -0.14 -10.13 15.18
C HIS A 208 0.44 -9.30 14.04
N LEU A 209 0.87 -8.07 14.29
CA LEU A 209 1.52 -7.20 13.30
C LEU A 209 2.96 -7.62 12.97
N ALA A 210 3.66 -8.28 13.89
CA ALA A 210 5.09 -8.51 13.77
C ALA A 210 5.48 -9.24 12.48
N LEU A 211 4.89 -10.40 12.20
CA LEU A 211 5.24 -11.19 11.01
C LEU A 211 4.83 -10.50 9.70
N PRO A 212 3.58 -10.05 9.50
CA PRO A 212 3.20 -9.40 8.25
C PRO A 212 3.98 -8.10 7.99
N VAL A 213 4.26 -7.30 9.03
CA VAL A 213 5.10 -6.11 8.92
C VAL A 213 6.53 -6.47 8.52
N LEU A 214 7.15 -7.50 9.11
CA LEU A 214 8.51 -7.93 8.75
C LEU A 214 8.61 -8.45 7.32
N VAL A 215 7.61 -9.20 6.85
CA VAL A 215 7.56 -9.71 5.47
C VAL A 215 7.51 -8.57 4.46
N LEU A 216 6.59 -7.61 4.65
CA LEU A 216 6.50 -6.43 3.77
C LEU A 216 7.72 -5.50 3.92
N ALA A 217 8.20 -5.28 5.15
CA ALA A 217 9.36 -4.45 5.41
C ALA A 217 10.63 -5.00 4.75
N TYR A 218 10.78 -6.32 4.67
CA TYR A 218 11.93 -6.94 4.00
C TYR A 218 12.00 -6.58 2.52
N TYR A 219 10.85 -6.54 1.85
CA TYR A 219 10.80 -6.14 0.44
C TYR A 219 11.21 -4.68 0.22
N SER A 220 10.69 -3.74 1.04
CA SER A 220 11.06 -2.32 0.95
C SER A 220 12.51 -2.08 1.39
N LEU A 221 12.97 -2.75 2.44
CA LEU A 221 14.35 -2.71 2.92
C LEU A 221 15.34 -3.04 1.79
N ALA A 222 15.06 -4.10 1.02
CA ALA A 222 15.91 -4.53 -0.07
C ALA A 222 16.11 -3.42 -1.13
N SER A 223 15.01 -2.80 -1.57
CA SER A 223 15.03 -1.73 -2.56
C SER A 223 15.67 -0.45 -2.01
N ILE A 224 15.30 -0.05 -0.80
CA ILE A 224 15.80 1.18 -0.15
C ILE A 224 17.29 1.06 0.15
N THR A 225 17.77 -0.10 0.65
CA THR A 225 19.20 -0.32 0.92
C THR A 225 20.05 -0.13 -0.33
N ARG A 226 19.64 -0.76 -1.43
CA ARG A 226 20.37 -0.70 -2.70
C ARG A 226 20.46 0.73 -3.22
N LEU A 227 19.34 1.45 -3.24
CA LEU A 227 19.29 2.81 -3.77
C LEU A 227 20.00 3.81 -2.86
N THR A 228 19.87 3.67 -1.54
CA THR A 228 20.60 4.48 -0.55
C THR A 228 22.09 4.29 -0.68
N ARG A 229 22.57 3.04 -0.78
CA ARG A 229 23.99 2.74 -1.00
C ARG A 229 24.53 3.39 -2.28
N SER A 230 23.82 3.25 -3.40
CA SER A 230 24.20 3.84 -4.67
C SER A 230 24.27 5.36 -4.61
N ALA A 231 23.27 6.00 -4.02
CA ALA A 231 23.23 7.45 -3.83
C ALA A 231 24.37 7.94 -2.93
N CYS A 232 24.64 7.24 -1.82
CA CYS A 232 25.76 7.57 -0.93
C CYS A 232 27.10 7.49 -1.66
N LEU A 233 27.37 6.41 -2.39
CA LEU A 233 28.64 6.25 -3.12
C LEU A 233 28.81 7.30 -4.21
N SER A 234 27.76 7.62 -4.95
CA SER A 234 27.78 8.70 -5.95
C SER A 234 28.10 10.05 -5.31
N GLU A 235 27.49 10.37 -4.16
CA GLU A 235 27.71 11.63 -3.47
C GLU A 235 29.10 11.71 -2.83
N MET A 236 29.61 10.59 -2.29
CA MET A 236 30.96 10.52 -1.67
C MET A 236 32.11 10.74 -2.66
N ASN A 237 31.88 10.58 -3.97
CA ASN A 237 32.88 10.81 -5.02
C ASN A 237 32.94 12.26 -5.48
N LYS A 238 32.15 13.17 -4.94
CA LYS A 238 32.16 14.59 -5.32
C LYS A 238 33.34 15.35 -4.72
N GLU A 239 33.82 16.37 -5.44
CA GLU A 239 35.01 17.16 -5.07
C GLU A 239 34.91 17.82 -3.69
N TYR A 240 33.74 18.30 -3.32
CA TYR A 240 33.55 18.93 -1.99
C TYR A 240 33.73 17.94 -0.83
N ILE A 241 33.50 16.66 -1.05
CA ILE A 241 33.76 15.60 -0.06
C ILE A 241 35.25 15.38 0.11
N LEU A 242 36.03 15.40 -1.02
CA LEU A 242 37.49 15.31 -0.96
C LEU A 242 38.08 16.48 -0.16
N LEU A 243 37.55 17.69 -0.37
CA LEU A 243 37.95 18.87 0.42
C LEU A 243 37.61 18.70 1.91
N THR A 244 36.46 18.12 2.21
CA THR A 244 36.03 17.88 3.60
C THR A 244 36.92 16.85 4.29
N ARG A 245 37.35 15.80 3.58
CA ARG A 245 38.37 14.84 4.08
C ARG A 245 39.72 15.50 4.31
N ALA A 246 40.18 16.34 3.38
CA ALA A 246 41.44 17.09 3.56
C ALA A 246 41.44 17.99 4.79
N LYS A 247 40.27 18.48 5.21
CA LYS A 247 40.08 19.24 6.47
C LYS A 247 40.00 18.35 7.71
N GLY A 248 40.21 17.04 7.62
CA GLY A 248 40.24 16.10 8.74
C GLY A 248 38.88 15.58 9.22
N ALA A 249 37.80 15.75 8.46
CA ALA A 249 36.52 15.20 8.84
C ALA A 249 36.52 13.67 8.78
N GLY A 250 36.03 13.01 9.84
CA GLY A 250 35.87 11.56 9.87
C GLY A 250 34.75 11.08 8.93
N GLU A 251 34.87 9.87 8.39
CA GLU A 251 33.95 9.30 7.39
C GLU A 251 32.49 9.26 7.86
N MET A 252 32.22 8.94 9.12
CA MET A 252 30.84 8.94 9.64
C MET A 252 30.27 10.36 9.70
N THR A 253 31.09 11.37 10.03
CA THR A 253 30.69 12.78 9.98
C THR A 253 30.40 13.23 8.56
N ILE A 254 31.20 12.79 7.59
CA ILE A 254 30.97 13.06 6.17
C ILE A 254 29.63 12.45 5.74
N LEU A 255 29.37 11.18 6.07
CA LEU A 255 28.12 10.51 5.72
C LEU A 255 26.90 11.19 6.33
N LEU A 256 26.92 11.45 7.65
CA LEU A 256 25.74 11.96 8.35
C LEU A 256 25.51 13.46 8.11
N ARG A 257 26.56 14.28 8.02
CA ARG A 257 26.43 15.75 7.92
C ARG A 257 26.52 16.29 6.50
N HIS A 258 27.14 15.55 5.57
CA HIS A 258 27.38 16.05 4.21
C HIS A 258 26.68 15.20 3.15
N VAL A 259 26.73 13.86 3.25
CA VAL A 259 26.16 12.98 2.22
C VAL A 259 24.63 12.85 2.40
N LEU A 260 24.16 12.41 3.58
CA LEU A 260 22.72 12.18 3.82
C LEU A 260 21.85 13.41 3.56
N PRO A 261 22.20 14.62 4.02
CA PRO A 261 21.40 15.80 3.71
C PRO A 261 21.33 16.12 2.20
N ASN A 262 22.39 15.80 1.44
CA ASN A 262 22.43 16.06 0.01
C ASN A 262 21.67 15.04 -0.83
N ILE A 263 21.47 13.82 -0.34
CA ILE A 263 20.68 12.77 -1.00
C ILE A 263 19.26 12.65 -0.46
N ARG A 264 18.82 13.53 0.45
CA ARG A 264 17.49 13.46 1.09
C ARG A 264 16.34 13.42 0.09
N GLY A 265 16.43 14.17 -1.02
CA GLY A 265 15.42 14.13 -2.09
C GLY A 265 15.32 12.73 -2.70
N THR A 266 16.47 12.11 -3.01
CA THR A 266 16.52 10.73 -3.51
C THR A 266 15.92 9.74 -2.49
N LEU A 267 16.25 9.88 -1.19
CA LEU A 267 15.70 9.01 -0.15
C LEU A 267 14.19 9.15 -0.03
N LEU A 268 13.65 10.37 -0.08
CA LEU A 268 12.21 10.61 -0.08
C LEU A 268 11.52 9.96 -1.27
N THR A 269 12.05 10.16 -2.48
CA THR A 269 11.48 9.56 -3.70
C THR A 269 11.48 8.02 -3.62
N VAL A 270 12.59 7.43 -3.18
CA VAL A 270 12.70 5.97 -3.05
C VAL A 270 11.74 5.41 -2.00
N THR A 271 11.61 6.10 -0.85
CA THR A 271 10.69 5.69 0.22
C THR A 271 9.23 5.76 -0.25
N ALA A 272 8.90 6.79 -1.02
CA ALA A 272 7.56 6.94 -1.56
C ALA A 272 7.23 5.88 -2.63
N LEU A 273 8.16 5.60 -3.54
CA LEU A 273 8.00 4.50 -4.49
C LEU A 273 7.86 3.14 -3.78
N ALA A 274 8.62 2.94 -2.69
CA ALA A 274 8.48 1.75 -1.87
C ALA A 274 7.08 1.66 -1.24
N TRP A 275 6.49 2.78 -0.78
CA TRP A 275 5.13 2.76 -0.21
C TRP A 275 4.08 2.36 -1.25
N THR A 276 4.17 2.89 -2.46
CA THR A 276 3.32 2.48 -3.57
C THR A 276 3.38 0.97 -3.83
N SER A 277 4.61 0.43 -3.91
CA SER A 277 4.82 -1.02 -4.07
C SER A 277 4.33 -1.84 -2.86
N MET A 278 4.26 -1.24 -1.65
CA MET A 278 3.70 -1.89 -0.47
C MET A 278 2.20 -2.12 -0.59
N LEU A 279 1.45 -1.20 -1.19
CA LEU A 279 0.01 -1.38 -1.40
C LEU A 279 -0.27 -2.57 -2.33
N GLU A 280 0.56 -2.77 -3.35
CA GLU A 280 0.46 -3.93 -4.24
C GLU A 280 0.83 -5.23 -3.49
N GLY A 281 1.92 -5.21 -2.72
CA GLY A 281 2.37 -6.35 -1.92
C GLY A 281 1.45 -6.69 -0.76
N ALA A 282 0.72 -5.71 -0.24
CA ALA A 282 -0.22 -5.90 0.87
C ALA A 282 -1.33 -6.90 0.52
N VAL A 283 -1.85 -6.91 -0.71
CA VAL A 283 -2.94 -7.80 -1.14
C VAL A 283 -2.64 -9.27 -0.84
N LEU A 284 -1.47 -9.73 -1.25
CA LEU A 284 -1.05 -11.12 -1.01
C LEU A 284 -0.70 -11.38 0.45
N THR A 285 -0.05 -10.43 1.12
CA THR A 285 0.30 -10.54 2.54
C THR A 285 -0.95 -10.58 3.40
N GLU A 286 -1.93 -9.72 3.16
CA GLU A 286 -3.21 -9.70 3.88
C GLU A 286 -3.97 -11.03 3.70
N THR A 287 -3.94 -11.61 2.50
CA THR A 287 -4.56 -12.91 2.24
C THR A 287 -3.86 -14.02 3.03
N VAL A 288 -2.53 -14.08 3.00
CA VAL A 288 -1.74 -15.11 3.69
C VAL A 288 -1.90 -15.02 5.21
N PHE A 289 -1.84 -13.81 5.76
CA PHE A 289 -1.96 -13.58 7.21
C PHE A 289 -3.40 -13.40 7.69
N SER A 290 -4.40 -13.60 6.82
CA SER A 290 -5.82 -13.32 7.13
C SER A 290 -6.06 -11.94 7.71
N TRP A 291 -5.25 -10.95 7.31
CA TRP A 291 -5.36 -9.56 7.74
C TRP A 291 -6.60 -8.90 7.11
N PRO A 292 -7.51 -8.28 7.88
CA PRO A 292 -8.78 -7.76 7.37
C PRO A 292 -8.61 -6.42 6.65
N GLY A 293 -7.81 -6.38 5.60
CA GLY A 293 -7.56 -5.19 4.78
C GLY A 293 -8.21 -5.26 3.40
N ILE A 294 -7.96 -4.24 2.57
CA ILE A 294 -8.51 -4.12 1.21
C ILE A 294 -8.09 -5.29 0.32
N GLY A 295 -6.85 -5.74 0.43
CA GLY A 295 -6.34 -6.83 -0.40
C GLY A 295 -7.10 -8.13 -0.15
N ARG A 296 -7.34 -8.48 1.11
CA ARG A 296 -8.18 -9.62 1.46
C ARG A 296 -9.62 -9.41 1.02
N TYR A 297 -10.18 -8.21 1.19
CA TYR A 297 -11.53 -7.87 0.70
C TYR A 297 -11.64 -8.10 -0.80
N LEU A 298 -10.70 -7.59 -1.60
CA LEU A 298 -10.66 -7.79 -3.05
C LEU A 298 -10.50 -9.25 -3.44
N THR A 299 -9.63 -10.00 -2.75
CA THR A 299 -9.42 -11.42 -3.01
C THR A 299 -10.71 -12.21 -2.74
N THR A 300 -11.39 -11.93 -1.64
CA THR A 300 -12.67 -12.55 -1.31
C THR A 300 -13.75 -12.19 -2.34
N ALA A 301 -13.84 -10.92 -2.74
CA ALA A 301 -14.76 -10.46 -3.76
C ALA A 301 -14.48 -11.12 -5.13
N LEU A 302 -13.19 -11.33 -5.47
CA LEU A 302 -12.80 -11.99 -6.72
C LEU A 302 -13.27 -13.46 -6.75
N PHE A 303 -13.07 -14.20 -5.67
CA PHE A 303 -13.52 -15.60 -5.56
C PHE A 303 -15.05 -15.71 -5.50
N ALA A 304 -15.73 -14.73 -4.90
CA ALA A 304 -17.20 -14.65 -4.91
C ALA A 304 -17.78 -14.15 -6.24
N GLY A 305 -16.94 -13.65 -7.17
CA GLY A 305 -17.38 -13.02 -8.40
C GLY A 305 -18.06 -11.66 -8.21
N ASP A 306 -17.92 -11.03 -7.03
CA ASP A 306 -18.53 -9.73 -6.70
C ASP A 306 -17.86 -8.58 -7.44
N THR A 307 -18.34 -8.33 -8.66
CA THR A 307 -17.78 -7.30 -9.53
C THR A 307 -17.94 -5.90 -8.97
N THR A 308 -18.98 -5.63 -8.19
CA THR A 308 -19.25 -4.32 -7.58
C THR A 308 -18.20 -4.01 -6.51
N ALA A 309 -17.92 -4.97 -5.63
CA ALA A 309 -16.87 -4.88 -4.63
C ALA A 309 -15.47 -4.72 -5.25
N ILE A 310 -15.18 -5.49 -6.33
CA ILE A 310 -13.90 -5.40 -7.07
C ILE A 310 -13.73 -4.00 -7.66
N MET A 311 -14.76 -3.45 -8.32
CA MET A 311 -14.70 -2.11 -8.92
C MET A 311 -14.44 -1.03 -7.85
N GLY A 312 -15.18 -1.06 -6.75
CA GLY A 312 -15.03 -0.11 -5.65
C GLY A 312 -13.65 -0.20 -4.98
N GLY A 313 -13.19 -1.41 -4.68
CA GLY A 313 -11.87 -1.62 -4.06
C GLY A 313 -10.72 -1.22 -4.97
N THR A 314 -10.79 -1.54 -6.27
CA THR A 314 -9.78 -1.12 -7.25
C THR A 314 -9.74 0.40 -7.39
N LEU A 315 -10.90 1.06 -7.39
CA LEU A 315 -10.98 2.52 -7.41
C LEU A 315 -10.31 3.13 -6.17
N LEU A 316 -10.58 2.61 -4.97
CA LEU A 316 -9.99 3.12 -3.74
C LEU A 316 -8.47 2.97 -3.73
N ILE A 317 -7.94 1.83 -4.19
CA ILE A 317 -6.49 1.64 -4.35
C ILE A 317 -5.94 2.64 -5.37
N GLY A 318 -6.59 2.83 -6.51
CA GLY A 318 -6.16 3.78 -7.53
C GLY A 318 -6.14 5.23 -7.03
N VAL A 319 -7.18 5.65 -6.31
CA VAL A 319 -7.24 6.98 -5.67
C VAL A 319 -6.11 7.12 -4.65
N SER A 320 -5.91 6.11 -3.80
CA SER A 320 -4.84 6.11 -2.79
C SER A 320 -3.46 6.23 -3.44
N PHE A 321 -3.20 5.49 -4.53
CA PHE A 321 -1.97 5.55 -5.30
C PHE A 321 -1.70 6.97 -5.83
N VAL A 322 -2.70 7.60 -6.43
CA VAL A 322 -2.56 8.96 -6.97
C VAL A 322 -2.34 9.98 -5.86
N LEU A 323 -3.06 9.87 -4.74
CA LEU A 323 -2.88 10.77 -3.59
C LEU A 323 -1.46 10.65 -3.01
N ILE A 324 -0.95 9.43 -2.85
CA ILE A 324 0.40 9.16 -2.35
C ILE A 324 1.46 9.76 -3.29
N ASN A 325 1.32 9.55 -4.60
CA ASN A 325 2.25 10.11 -5.58
C ASN A 325 2.24 11.65 -5.55
N ASN A 326 1.07 12.28 -5.54
CA ASN A 326 0.97 13.73 -5.44
C ASN A 326 1.56 14.28 -4.14
N LEU A 327 1.31 13.61 -3.01
CA LEU A 327 1.91 13.98 -1.72
C LEU A 327 3.43 13.86 -1.76
N THR A 328 3.93 12.81 -2.38
CA THR A 328 5.38 12.59 -2.57
C THR A 328 6.01 13.69 -3.40
N ASP A 329 5.41 14.02 -4.54
CA ASP A 329 5.89 15.11 -5.40
C ASP A 329 5.90 16.45 -4.65
N LEU A 330 4.88 16.71 -3.83
CA LEU A 330 4.84 17.88 -2.98
C LEU A 330 5.98 17.88 -1.95
N LEU A 331 6.19 16.78 -1.25
CA LEU A 331 7.26 16.63 -0.26
C LEU A 331 8.66 16.79 -0.88
N VAL A 332 8.89 16.21 -2.05
CA VAL A 332 10.15 16.36 -2.80
C VAL A 332 10.38 17.82 -3.17
N ARG A 333 9.38 18.51 -3.70
CA ARG A 333 9.48 19.95 -4.03
C ARG A 333 9.72 20.85 -2.83
N LEU A 334 9.17 20.51 -1.67
CA LEU A 334 9.37 21.26 -0.43
C LEU A 334 10.77 21.06 0.16
N THR A 335 11.33 19.85 -0.01
CA THR A 335 12.59 19.46 0.62
C THR A 335 13.80 19.62 -0.29
N ASP A 336 13.65 19.56 -1.62
CA ASP A 336 14.75 19.71 -2.57
C ASP A 336 14.69 21.06 -3.29
N PRO A 337 15.58 22.00 -2.96
CA PRO A 337 15.64 23.31 -3.61
C PRO A 337 16.02 23.24 -5.10
N ARG A 338 16.56 22.11 -5.58
CA ARG A 338 17.00 21.94 -6.97
C ARG A 338 15.84 21.62 -7.93
N VAL A 339 14.67 21.25 -7.38
CA VAL A 339 13.46 20.91 -8.14
C VAL A 339 12.49 22.12 -8.21
N ARG A 340 12.83 23.21 -7.55
CA ARG A 340 12.07 24.49 -7.60
C ARG A 340 12.35 25.28 -8.92
#